data_f3f4e91367ace80517f20a8823b32302
#
_entry.id   f3f4e91367ace80517f20a8823b32302
#
_cell.length_a   1.000
_cell.length_b   1.000
_cell.length_c   1.000
_cell.angle_alpha   90.00
_cell.angle_beta   90.00
_cell.angle_gamma   90.00
#
_symmetry.space_group_name_H-M   'P 1'
#
loop_
_entity.id
_entity.type
_entity.pdbx_description
1 polymer ?
#
loop_
_entity_poly.entity_id
_entity_poly.type
_entity_poly.pdbx_seq_one_letter_code
_entity_poly.pdbx_strand_id
1 'polypeptide(L)'
;MKYIIKPRAARKIYTFYGNVAKKYKHAYDKDDQKRNVYDALHAVYDIEKMLLRRKPTISRWQGCHMANTDKWYYAYKIDGDTITIVDACHAQNMK
;
A
#
# COMPACT_ATOMS: atom_id res chain seq x y z
N MET A 1 -1.10 16.24 9.52
CA MET A 1 -2.19 15.30 9.29
C MET A 1 -1.84 13.94 9.88
N LYS A 2 -2.83 13.23 10.42
CA LYS A 2 -2.63 11.90 11.01
C LYS A 2 -2.85 10.83 9.96
N TYR A 3 -2.12 9.72 10.07
CA TYR A 3 -2.24 8.58 9.18
C TYR A 3 -2.54 7.33 9.99
N ILE A 4 -3.55 6.59 9.56
CA ILE A 4 -3.92 5.30 10.13
C ILE A 4 -3.85 4.27 9.02
N ILE A 5 -3.13 3.17 9.26
CA ILE A 5 -3.07 2.06 8.32
C ILE A 5 -3.88 0.92 8.88
N LYS A 6 -4.98 0.59 8.23
CA LYS A 6 -5.85 -0.52 8.68
C LYS A 6 -5.12 -1.86 8.56
N PRO A 7 -5.41 -2.80 9.47
CA PRO A 7 -4.76 -4.13 9.42
C PRO A 7 -4.90 -4.83 8.07
N ARG A 8 -6.01 -4.64 7.38
CA ARG A 8 -6.23 -5.23 6.05
C ARG A 8 -5.18 -4.75 5.05
N ALA A 9 -4.90 -3.45 5.03
CA ALA A 9 -3.91 -2.88 4.13
C ALA A 9 -2.50 -3.38 4.46
N ALA A 10 -2.14 -3.36 5.74
CA ALA A 10 -0.84 -3.84 6.19
C ALA A 10 -0.65 -5.32 5.86
N ARG A 11 -1.69 -6.14 6.09
CA ARG A 11 -1.65 -7.58 5.83
C ARG A 11 -1.39 -7.88 4.36
N LYS A 12 -1.98 -7.12 3.45
CA LYS A 12 -1.77 -7.33 2.02
C LYS A 12 -0.32 -7.07 1.62
N ILE A 13 0.30 -6.07 2.22
CA ILE A 13 1.71 -5.78 1.99
C ILE A 13 2.60 -6.90 2.52
N TYR A 14 2.37 -7.34 3.76
CA TYR A 14 3.13 -8.45 4.35
C TYR A 14 2.96 -9.73 3.56
N THR A 15 1.73 -10.04 3.14
CA THR A 15 1.44 -11.27 2.39
C THR A 15 2.14 -11.26 1.04
N PHE A 16 2.11 -10.13 0.35
CA PHE A 16 2.76 -10.01 -0.95
C PHE A 16 4.26 -10.32 -0.84
N TYR A 17 4.96 -9.66 0.06
CA TYR A 17 6.39 -9.86 0.19
C TYR A 17 6.75 -11.20 0.84
N GLY A 18 5.86 -11.77 1.64
CA GLY A 18 6.00 -13.15 2.11
C GLY A 18 5.98 -14.13 0.96
N ASN A 19 5.09 -13.94 -0.02
CA ASN A 19 5.04 -14.77 -1.20
C ASN A 19 6.27 -14.59 -2.10
N VAL A 20 6.77 -13.37 -2.23
CA VAL A 20 8.01 -13.10 -2.96
C VAL A 20 9.18 -13.84 -2.31
N ALA A 21 9.26 -13.81 -0.99
CA ALA A 21 10.32 -14.50 -0.25
C ALA A 21 10.27 -16.02 -0.46
N LYS A 22 9.07 -16.60 -0.50
CA LYS A 22 8.91 -18.04 -0.79
C LYS A 22 9.34 -18.39 -2.20
N LYS A 23 8.99 -17.54 -3.16
CA LYS A 23 9.28 -17.80 -4.58
C LYS A 23 10.77 -17.63 -4.90
N TYR A 24 11.43 -16.69 -4.28
CA TYR A 24 12.82 -16.33 -4.57
C TYR A 24 13.73 -16.53 -3.35
N LYS A 25 13.55 -17.60 -2.61
CA LYS A 25 14.22 -17.82 -1.31
C LYS A 25 15.74 -17.82 -1.37
N HIS A 26 16.34 -18.03 -2.53
CA HIS A 26 17.81 -17.99 -2.67
C HIS A 26 18.35 -16.63 -3.08
N ALA A 27 17.48 -15.75 -3.60
CA ALA A 27 17.87 -14.43 -4.09
C ALA A 27 17.26 -13.29 -3.28
N TYR A 28 16.37 -13.58 -2.33
CA TYR A 28 15.58 -12.60 -1.61
C TYR A 28 15.58 -12.98 -0.13
N ASP A 29 16.35 -12.26 0.66
CA ASP A 29 16.51 -12.60 2.09
C ASP A 29 15.52 -11.83 2.97
N LYS A 30 15.61 -12.09 4.29
CA LYS A 30 14.73 -11.45 5.27
C LYS A 30 14.94 -9.94 5.35
N ASP A 31 16.16 -9.46 5.12
CA ASP A 31 16.43 -8.03 5.17
C ASP A 31 15.81 -7.32 3.97
N ASP A 32 15.83 -7.94 2.79
CA ASP A 32 15.15 -7.44 1.61
C ASP A 32 13.64 -7.37 1.84
N GLN A 33 13.07 -8.42 2.45
CA GLN A 33 11.65 -8.47 2.76
C GLN A 33 11.27 -7.34 3.72
N LYS A 34 12.03 -7.16 4.80
CA LYS A 34 11.76 -6.10 5.78
C LYS A 34 11.83 -4.72 5.15
N ARG A 35 12.83 -4.48 4.30
CA ARG A 35 13.01 -3.20 3.62
C ARG A 35 11.83 -2.91 2.71
N ASN A 36 11.39 -3.88 1.92
CA ASN A 36 10.28 -3.70 0.99
C ASN A 36 8.97 -3.45 1.73
N VAL A 37 8.71 -4.19 2.81
CA VAL A 37 7.53 -3.96 3.64
C VAL A 37 7.58 -2.56 4.25
N TYR A 38 8.72 -2.18 4.81
CA TYR A 38 8.92 -0.86 5.40
C TYR A 38 8.63 0.23 4.38
N ASP A 39 9.23 0.14 3.20
CA ASP A 39 9.07 1.17 2.17
C ASP A 39 7.61 1.29 1.72
N ALA A 40 6.92 0.16 1.54
CA ALA A 40 5.52 0.16 1.14
C ALA A 40 4.62 0.79 2.21
N LEU A 41 4.87 0.48 3.49
CA LEU A 41 4.07 1.05 4.58
C LEU A 41 4.34 2.53 4.77
N HIS A 42 5.60 2.95 4.67
CA HIS A 42 5.97 4.34 4.93
C HIS A 42 5.66 5.29 3.77
N ALA A 43 5.47 4.76 2.56
CA ALA A 43 5.09 5.58 1.42
C ALA A 43 3.75 6.30 1.64
N VAL A 44 2.87 5.76 2.49
CA VAL A 44 1.57 6.39 2.75
C VAL A 44 1.70 7.76 3.42
N TYR A 45 2.79 8.01 4.13
CA TYR A 45 2.99 9.30 4.80
C TYR A 45 3.28 10.44 3.81
N ASP A 46 3.55 10.10 2.55
CA ASP A 46 3.80 11.07 1.49
C ASP A 46 2.57 11.32 0.60
N ILE A 47 1.43 10.76 0.95
CA ILE A 47 0.21 10.88 0.12
C ILE A 47 -0.14 12.34 -0.14
N GLU A 48 0.03 13.22 0.84
CA GLU A 48 -0.28 14.62 0.68
C GLU A 48 0.67 15.35 -0.25
N LYS A 49 1.93 14.90 -0.31
CA LYS A 49 2.99 15.61 -1.02
C LYS A 49 3.26 15.07 -2.40
N MET A 50 3.27 13.77 -2.55
CA MET A 50 3.82 13.10 -3.72
C MET A 50 2.81 12.27 -4.49
N LEU A 51 1.82 11.72 -3.81
CA LEU A 51 0.92 10.77 -4.43
C LEU A 51 -0.31 11.48 -5.02
N LEU A 52 -0.69 11.07 -6.19
CA LEU A 52 -1.82 11.64 -6.88
C LEU A 52 -3.12 11.17 -6.22
N ARG A 53 -3.95 12.14 -5.87
CA ARG A 53 -5.31 11.87 -5.39
C ARG A 53 -6.19 11.70 -6.62
N ARG A 54 -6.69 10.52 -6.84
CA ARG A 54 -7.54 10.25 -7.99
C ARG A 54 -8.62 9.25 -7.63
N LYS A 55 -9.60 9.15 -8.52
CA LYS A 55 -10.67 8.17 -8.37
C LYS A 55 -10.11 6.77 -8.58
N PRO A 56 -10.58 5.78 -7.80
CA PRO A 56 -10.11 4.41 -7.95
C PRO A 56 -10.50 3.84 -9.32
N THR A 57 -9.60 2.99 -9.83
CA THR A 57 -9.82 2.31 -11.11
C THR A 57 -10.45 0.94 -10.93
N ILE A 58 -10.56 0.46 -9.70
CA ILE A 58 -11.16 -0.84 -9.42
C ILE A 58 -12.43 -0.66 -8.59
N SER A 59 -13.44 -1.49 -8.88
CA SER A 59 -14.78 -1.32 -8.32
C SER A 59 -14.82 -1.49 -6.81
N ARG A 60 -14.00 -2.37 -6.24
CA ARG A 60 -14.00 -2.60 -4.79
C ARG A 60 -13.53 -1.38 -3.98
N TRP A 61 -12.91 -0.40 -4.62
CA TRP A 61 -12.44 0.81 -3.96
C TRP A 61 -13.34 2.02 -4.20
N GLN A 62 -14.53 1.82 -4.78
CA GLN A 62 -15.46 2.93 -4.94
C GLN A 62 -15.81 3.54 -3.59
N GLY A 63 -15.91 4.87 -3.57
CA GLY A 63 -16.11 5.60 -2.33
C GLY A 63 -14.84 5.97 -1.60
N CYS A 64 -13.68 5.48 -2.06
CA CYS A 64 -12.38 5.85 -1.51
C CYS A 64 -11.63 6.76 -2.48
N HIS A 65 -10.58 7.41 -1.99
CA HIS A 65 -9.57 8.00 -2.84
C HIS A 65 -8.50 6.95 -3.16
N MET A 66 -7.77 7.16 -4.23
CA MET A 66 -6.67 6.27 -4.60
C MET A 66 -5.38 7.08 -4.78
N ALA A 67 -4.31 6.56 -4.23
CA ALA A 67 -2.97 7.10 -4.41
C ALA A 67 -2.02 5.96 -4.73
N ASN A 68 -0.90 6.26 -5.38
CA ASN A 68 0.03 5.21 -5.76
C ASN A 68 1.47 5.69 -5.79
N THR A 69 2.36 4.72 -5.54
CA THR A 69 3.76 4.80 -5.92
C THR A 69 3.93 4.08 -7.27
N ASP A 70 5.16 3.86 -7.70
CA ASP A 70 5.44 3.03 -8.87
C ASP A 70 5.10 1.56 -8.64
N LYS A 71 5.03 1.11 -7.38
CA LYS A 71 4.82 -0.31 -7.04
C LYS A 71 3.50 -0.59 -6.37
N TRP A 72 2.98 0.32 -5.56
CA TRP A 72 1.81 0.06 -4.72
C TRP A 72 0.72 1.08 -4.99
N TYR A 73 -0.53 0.59 -4.93
CA TYR A 73 -1.74 1.41 -4.94
C TYR A 73 -2.40 1.33 -3.57
N TYR A 74 -2.89 2.45 -3.09
CA TYR A 74 -3.51 2.57 -1.76
C TYR A 74 -4.89 3.17 -1.90
N ALA A 75 -5.87 2.54 -1.24
CA ALA A 75 -7.20 3.12 -1.07
C ALA A 75 -7.24 3.81 0.28
N TYR A 76 -7.70 5.04 0.32
CA TYR A 76 -7.75 5.79 1.57
C TYR A 76 -8.98 6.66 1.67
N LYS A 77 -9.32 7.03 2.89
CA LYS A 77 -10.40 7.96 3.21
C LYS A 77 -9.83 9.11 4.01
N ILE A 78 -10.41 10.29 3.82
CA ILE A 78 -10.03 11.48 4.57
C ILE A 78 -11.17 11.83 5.51
N ASP A 79 -10.86 11.97 6.79
CA ASP A 79 -11.81 12.38 7.81
C ASP A 79 -11.15 13.44 8.68
N GLY A 80 -11.56 14.69 8.49
CA GLY A 80 -10.93 15.82 9.17
C GLY A 80 -9.45 15.93 8.80
N ASP A 81 -8.59 15.76 9.80
CA ASP A 81 -7.13 15.79 9.62
C ASP A 81 -6.51 14.40 9.56
N THR A 82 -7.33 13.36 9.39
CA THR A 82 -6.87 11.97 9.40
C THR A 82 -7.05 11.33 8.03
N ILE A 83 -5.98 10.70 7.53
CA ILE A 83 -6.01 9.84 6.36
C ILE A 83 -5.95 8.40 6.83
N THR A 84 -6.98 7.61 6.48
CA THR A 84 -7.07 6.20 6.84
C THR A 84 -6.85 5.36 5.60
N ILE A 85 -5.78 4.58 5.59
CA ILE A 85 -5.48 3.63 4.51
C ILE A 85 -6.30 2.38 4.76
N VAL A 86 -7.31 2.14 3.94
CA VAL A 86 -8.26 1.04 4.14
C VAL A 86 -7.89 -0.21 3.37
N ASP A 87 -7.08 -0.08 2.31
CA ASP A 87 -6.66 -1.22 1.50
C ASP A 87 -5.38 -0.87 0.75
N ALA A 88 -4.69 -1.89 0.27
CA ALA A 88 -3.50 -1.74 -0.54
C ALA A 88 -3.45 -2.85 -1.58
N CYS A 89 -2.84 -2.58 -2.73
CA CYS A 89 -2.71 -3.57 -3.78
C CYS A 89 -1.42 -3.31 -4.55
N HIS A 90 -0.62 -4.34 -4.77
CA HIS A 90 0.57 -4.21 -5.59
C HIS A 90 0.16 -3.98 -7.05
N ALA A 91 0.95 -3.19 -7.78
CA ALA A 91 0.64 -2.81 -9.16
C ALA A 91 0.40 -4.01 -10.07
N GLN A 92 1.10 -5.14 -9.83
CA GLN A 92 0.90 -6.36 -10.59
C GLN A 92 -0.51 -6.94 -10.46
N ASN A 93 -1.19 -6.66 -9.36
CA ASN A 93 -2.50 -7.22 -9.03
C ASN A 93 -3.65 -6.23 -9.26
N MET A 94 -3.36 -5.05 -9.79
CA MET A 94 -4.39 -4.08 -10.15
C MET A 94 -5.08 -4.49 -11.44
N LYS A 95 -6.38 -4.62 -11.37
CA LYS A 95 -7.21 -4.99 -12.51
C LYS A 95 -8.47 -4.16 -12.55
#